data_c1d84cf3ed2a3280c4781dc7a9edb982
#
_entry.id   c1d84cf3ed2a3280c4781dc7a9edb982
#
_cell.length_a   1.000
_cell.length_b   1.000
_cell.length_c   1.000
_cell.angle_alpha   90.00
_cell.angle_beta   90.00
_cell.angle_gamma   90.00
#
_symmetry.space_group_name_H-M   'P 1'
#
loop_
_entity.id
_entity.type
_entity.pdbx_description
1 polymer ?
#
loop_
_entity_poly.entity_id
_entity_poly.type
_entity_poly.pdbx_seq_one_letter_code
_entity_poly.pdbx_strand_id
1 'polypeptide(L)'
;TYGCTHFVGMKYEKEVRNHMFFCVTGFTTGSILYNGDIYVCPSVERRKELVQGNVRTDDFVDVWENKFKWFRNLDKLKCKECENCKDWKYCRGDSLDTWDFNNNRPKLCLSKILEGDV
;
A
#
# COMPACT_ATOMS: atom_id res chain seq x y z
N THR A 1 -13.44 -12.17 -0.87
CA THR A 1 -12.68 -11.41 0.09
C THR A 1 -13.13 -9.97 0.09
N TYR A 2 -13.32 -9.41 1.23
CA TYR A 2 -13.80 -8.04 1.37
C TYR A 2 -12.75 -7.21 2.09
N GLY A 3 -12.35 -6.10 1.48
CA GLY A 3 -11.33 -5.21 2.02
C GLY A 3 -9.93 -5.68 1.71
N CYS A 4 -8.97 -4.98 2.30
CA CYS A 4 -7.55 -5.25 2.08
C CYS A 4 -7.03 -6.31 3.04
N THR A 5 -6.04 -7.05 2.59
CA THR A 5 -5.30 -7.95 3.45
C THR A 5 -4.08 -7.22 4.01
N HIS A 6 -3.55 -7.73 5.11
CA HIS A 6 -2.43 -7.13 5.80
C HIS A 6 -1.39 -8.17 6.15
N PHE A 7 -0.15 -7.75 6.29
CA PHE A 7 0.93 -8.62 6.71
C PHE A 7 0.80 -8.91 8.21
N VAL A 8 0.74 -10.18 8.56
CA VAL A 8 0.48 -10.61 9.95
C VAL A 8 1.71 -11.20 10.64
N GLY A 9 2.88 -11.10 10.02
CA GLY A 9 4.11 -11.66 10.55
C GLY A 9 4.38 -13.05 10.00
N MET A 10 5.65 -13.39 9.82
CA MET A 10 6.03 -14.66 9.21
C MET A 10 5.55 -15.86 9.99
N LYS A 11 5.34 -15.71 11.28
CA LYS A 11 4.81 -16.78 12.12
C LYS A 11 3.40 -17.22 11.67
N TYR A 12 2.57 -16.28 11.26
CA TYR A 12 1.16 -16.55 10.91
C TYR A 12 0.88 -16.52 9.41
N GLU A 13 1.79 -15.97 8.59
CA GLU A 13 1.56 -15.83 7.15
C GLU A 13 1.26 -17.17 6.46
N LYS A 14 1.93 -18.23 6.87
CA LYS A 14 1.72 -19.58 6.32
C LYS A 14 0.32 -20.12 6.58
N GLU A 15 -0.30 -19.68 7.68
CA GLU A 15 -1.61 -20.14 8.09
C GLU A 15 -2.75 -19.40 7.40
N VAL A 16 -2.52 -18.14 7.04
CA VAL A 16 -3.58 -17.28 6.50
C VAL A 16 -3.57 -17.18 4.98
N ARG A 17 -2.45 -17.48 4.32
CA ARG A 17 -2.36 -17.43 2.87
C ARG A 17 -1.31 -18.40 2.34
N ASN A 18 -1.48 -18.78 1.08
CA ASN A 18 -0.57 -19.70 0.41
C ASN A 18 0.34 -19.02 -0.63
N HIS A 19 0.45 -17.70 -0.55
CA HIS A 19 1.37 -16.91 -1.38
C HIS A 19 1.92 -15.76 -0.55
N MET A 20 2.91 -15.04 -1.07
CA MET A 20 3.49 -13.91 -0.35
C MET A 20 2.51 -12.75 -0.26
N PHE A 21 2.50 -12.09 0.90
CA PHE A 21 1.78 -10.83 1.05
C PHE A 21 2.34 -9.78 0.09
N PHE A 22 1.45 -9.00 -0.52
CA PHE A 22 1.83 -7.89 -1.38
C PHE A 22 0.66 -6.94 -1.56
N CYS A 23 0.90 -5.64 -1.34
CA CYS A 23 -0.07 -4.62 -1.67
C CYS A 23 0.08 -4.27 -3.14
N VAL A 24 -0.90 -4.64 -3.96
CA VAL A 24 -0.82 -4.53 -5.43
C VAL A 24 -1.13 -3.14 -5.97
N THR A 25 -1.45 -2.18 -5.11
CA THR A 25 -1.76 -0.81 -5.49
C THR A 25 -0.62 -0.20 -6.31
N GLY A 26 -0.94 0.27 -7.50
CA GLY A 26 0.05 0.85 -8.41
C GLY A 26 0.82 -0.16 -9.25
N PHE A 27 0.75 -1.46 -8.92
CA PHE A 27 1.37 -2.52 -9.72
C PHE A 27 0.38 -3.18 -10.66
N THR A 28 -0.74 -3.66 -10.11
CA THR A 28 -1.80 -4.30 -10.91
C THR A 28 -3.16 -3.62 -10.72
N THR A 29 -3.27 -2.70 -9.76
CA THR A 29 -4.52 -2.05 -9.41
C THR A 29 -4.36 -0.53 -9.43
N GLY A 30 -5.22 0.13 -10.16
CA GLY A 30 -5.47 1.56 -10.10
C GLY A 30 -6.97 1.76 -10.12
N SER A 31 -7.44 2.95 -9.83
CA SER A 31 -8.87 3.22 -9.78
C SER A 31 -9.22 4.57 -10.39
N ILE A 32 -10.49 4.70 -10.77
CA ILE A 32 -11.06 5.95 -11.25
C ILE A 32 -12.19 6.32 -10.28
N LEU A 33 -12.07 7.48 -9.66
CA LEU A 33 -13.07 7.96 -8.71
C LEU A 33 -14.28 8.54 -9.44
N TYR A 34 -15.36 8.76 -8.69
CA TYR A 34 -16.61 9.25 -9.24
C TYR A 34 -16.47 10.59 -10.00
N ASN A 35 -15.51 11.42 -9.62
CA ASN A 35 -15.24 12.71 -10.25
C ASN A 35 -14.25 12.63 -11.43
N GLY A 36 -13.81 11.42 -11.78
CA GLY A 36 -12.87 11.19 -12.87
C GLY A 36 -11.41 11.16 -12.45
N ASP A 37 -11.09 11.42 -11.20
CA ASP A 37 -9.71 11.37 -10.72
C ASP A 37 -9.15 9.95 -10.83
N ILE A 38 -7.94 9.85 -11.36
CA ILE A 38 -7.20 8.59 -11.42
C ILE A 38 -6.48 8.43 -10.09
N TYR A 39 -6.88 7.42 -9.35
CA TYR A 39 -6.44 7.21 -7.97
C TYR A 39 -5.80 5.85 -7.79
N VAL A 40 -5.24 5.64 -6.60
CA VAL A 40 -4.42 4.46 -6.32
C VAL A 40 -5.26 3.25 -5.96
N CYS A 41 -6.14 3.39 -4.98
CA CYS A 41 -6.98 2.29 -4.53
C CYS A 41 -8.19 2.88 -3.82
N PRO A 42 -9.40 2.31 -4.02
CA PRO A 42 -10.60 2.83 -3.35
C PRO A 42 -10.52 2.78 -1.82
N SER A 43 -9.71 1.88 -1.26
CA SER A 43 -9.57 1.71 0.19
C SER A 43 -8.65 2.74 0.84
N VAL A 44 -7.83 3.46 0.05
CA VAL A 44 -6.92 4.48 0.57
C VAL A 44 -7.68 5.78 0.78
N GLU A 45 -7.45 6.46 1.90
CA GLU A 45 -8.10 7.73 2.18
C GLU A 45 -7.85 8.74 1.06
N ARG A 46 -8.81 9.64 0.84
CA ARG A 46 -8.72 10.62 -0.26
C ARG A 46 -7.73 11.73 0.10
N ARG A 47 -6.64 11.79 -0.68
CA ARG A 47 -5.60 12.80 -0.50
C ARG A 47 -5.23 13.35 -1.88
N LYS A 48 -5.15 14.67 -2.01
CA LYS A 48 -4.85 15.33 -3.28
C LYS A 48 -3.49 14.92 -3.84
N GLU A 49 -2.51 14.75 -2.98
CA GLU A 49 -1.15 14.37 -3.40
C GLU A 49 -1.06 12.96 -3.99
N LEU A 50 -2.08 12.13 -3.77
CA LEU A 50 -2.13 10.78 -4.32
C LEU A 50 -2.92 10.69 -5.63
N VAL A 51 -3.58 11.76 -6.05
CA VAL A 51 -4.28 11.81 -7.34
C VAL A 51 -3.23 11.88 -8.46
N GLN A 52 -3.32 10.96 -9.42
CA GLN A 52 -2.33 10.85 -10.49
C GLN A 52 -2.73 11.58 -11.77
N GLY A 53 -4.00 11.86 -11.93
CA GLY A 53 -4.54 12.55 -13.10
C GLY A 53 -6.06 12.50 -13.08
N ASN A 54 -6.68 12.86 -14.20
CA ASN A 54 -8.13 12.81 -14.34
C ASN A 54 -8.50 12.37 -15.76
N VAL A 55 -9.42 11.42 -15.88
CA VAL A 55 -9.79 10.83 -17.16
C VAL A 55 -10.43 11.83 -18.13
N ARG A 56 -10.89 12.99 -17.64
CA ARG A 56 -11.45 14.05 -18.48
C ARG A 56 -10.40 14.83 -19.23
N THR A 57 -9.18 14.89 -18.69
CA THR A 57 -8.08 15.70 -19.24
C THR A 57 -6.85 14.89 -19.60
N ASP A 58 -6.72 13.67 -19.09
CA ASP A 58 -5.54 12.84 -19.26
C ASP A 58 -5.89 11.49 -19.90
N ASP A 59 -4.94 10.92 -20.64
CA ASP A 59 -5.03 9.57 -21.12
C ASP A 59 -4.69 8.61 -19.98
N PHE A 60 -5.61 7.73 -19.63
CA PHE A 60 -5.42 6.78 -18.52
C PHE A 60 -4.17 5.92 -18.70
N VAL A 61 -3.93 5.42 -19.91
CA VAL A 61 -2.77 4.55 -20.16
C VAL A 61 -1.46 5.31 -19.93
N ASP A 62 -1.39 6.55 -20.40
CA ASP A 62 -0.21 7.38 -20.18
C ASP A 62 0.02 7.65 -18.69
N VAL A 63 -1.06 7.97 -17.96
CA VAL A 63 -0.97 8.20 -16.51
C VAL A 63 -0.51 6.93 -15.81
N TRP A 64 -1.11 5.79 -16.16
CA TRP A 64 -0.74 4.50 -15.58
C TRP A 64 0.74 4.16 -15.81
N GLU A 65 1.22 4.36 -17.01
CA GLU A 65 2.60 4.02 -17.35
C GLU A 65 3.63 4.98 -16.75
N ASN A 66 3.30 6.28 -16.65
CA ASN A 66 4.30 7.32 -16.36
C ASN A 66 4.13 8.02 -15.01
N LYS A 67 2.96 7.93 -14.36
CA LYS A 67 2.69 8.68 -13.13
C LYS A 67 2.71 7.83 -11.86
N PHE A 68 2.49 6.55 -11.95
CA PHE A 68 2.41 5.66 -10.77
C PHE A 68 3.77 5.22 -10.23
N LYS A 69 4.84 5.91 -10.56
CA LYS A 69 6.22 5.50 -10.23
C LYS A 69 6.49 5.38 -8.74
N TRP A 70 5.97 6.33 -7.95
CA TRP A 70 6.16 6.30 -6.51
C TRP A 70 5.55 5.03 -5.90
N PHE A 71 4.37 4.64 -6.37
CA PHE A 71 3.69 3.44 -5.85
C PHE A 71 4.43 2.16 -6.20
N ARG A 72 5.26 2.17 -7.24
CA ARG A 72 6.04 1.01 -7.70
C ARG A 72 7.41 0.92 -7.03
N ASN A 73 7.77 1.89 -6.22
CA ASN A 73 8.98 1.82 -5.41
C ASN A 73 8.70 0.94 -4.18
N LEU A 74 9.38 -0.20 -4.09
CA LEU A 74 9.17 -1.16 -3.01
C LEU A 74 9.55 -0.61 -1.63
N ASP A 75 10.36 0.45 -1.58
CA ASP A 75 10.77 1.07 -0.32
C ASP A 75 10.04 2.37 -0.01
N LYS A 76 8.95 2.67 -0.73
CA LYS A 76 8.22 3.94 -0.58
C LYS A 76 7.69 4.19 0.84
N LEU A 77 7.35 3.12 1.57
CA LEU A 77 6.80 3.22 2.92
C LEU A 77 7.84 2.94 4.01
N LYS A 78 9.12 2.88 3.65
CA LYS A 78 10.16 2.59 4.63
C LYS A 78 10.34 3.77 5.58
N CYS A 79 9.99 3.57 6.83
CA CYS A 79 10.13 4.57 7.88
C CYS A 79 11.17 4.13 8.91
N LYS A 80 11.47 5.02 9.85
CA LYS A 80 12.48 4.76 10.89
C LYS A 80 12.19 3.46 11.66
N GLU A 81 10.93 3.19 11.95
CA GLU A 81 10.53 1.99 12.69
C GLU A 81 10.76 0.70 11.91
N CYS A 82 10.87 0.80 10.59
CA CYS A 82 11.04 -0.33 9.70
C CYS A 82 12.49 -0.58 9.28
N GLU A 83 13.42 0.34 9.57
CA GLU A 83 14.80 0.26 9.10
C GLU A 83 15.50 -1.04 9.49
N ASN A 84 15.26 -1.51 10.71
CA ASN A 84 15.88 -2.73 11.23
C ASN A 84 14.88 -3.88 11.38
N CYS A 85 13.73 -3.79 10.70
CA CYS A 85 12.71 -4.83 10.79
C CYS A 85 13.13 -6.06 9.97
N LYS A 86 13.18 -7.21 10.63
CA LYS A 86 13.55 -8.48 9.98
C LYS A 86 12.58 -8.89 8.86
N ASP A 87 11.35 -8.42 8.94
CA ASP A 87 10.28 -8.80 8.01
C ASP A 87 10.08 -7.77 6.88
N TRP A 88 10.93 -6.75 6.80
CA TRP A 88 10.74 -5.67 5.82
C TRP A 88 10.57 -6.18 4.39
N LYS A 89 11.40 -7.09 3.96
CA LYS A 89 11.34 -7.60 2.58
C LYS A 89 10.04 -8.34 2.26
N TYR A 90 9.30 -8.76 3.27
CA TYR A 90 8.00 -9.41 3.10
C TYR A 90 6.84 -8.45 3.31
N CYS A 91 6.97 -7.52 4.23
CA CYS A 91 5.91 -6.61 4.64
C CYS A 91 5.85 -5.33 3.78
N ARG A 92 6.99 -4.72 3.50
CA ARG A 92 7.11 -3.47 2.71
C ARG A 92 6.20 -2.34 3.22
N GLY A 93 5.99 -2.27 4.53
CA GLY A 93 5.15 -1.25 5.15
C GLY A 93 3.68 -1.60 5.25
N ASP A 94 3.32 -2.85 4.95
CA ASP A 94 1.94 -3.34 4.94
C ASP A 94 1.14 -2.71 3.79
N SER A 95 -0.16 -2.59 3.94
CA SER A 95 -1.03 -2.05 2.89
C SER A 95 -1.12 -0.53 2.96
N LEU A 96 -1.33 0.10 1.81
CA LEU A 96 -1.41 1.55 1.72
C LEU A 96 -2.60 2.12 2.50
N ASP A 97 -3.68 1.36 2.62
CA ASP A 97 -4.89 1.82 3.32
C ASP A 97 -4.71 1.96 4.82
N THR A 98 -3.69 1.35 5.39
CA THR A 98 -3.36 1.47 6.83
C THR A 98 -2.13 2.32 7.09
N TRP A 99 -1.66 3.05 6.09
CA TRP A 99 -0.54 3.97 6.24
C TRP A 99 -1.00 5.32 6.77
N ASP A 100 -0.29 5.84 7.77
CA ASP A 100 -0.52 7.19 8.29
C ASP A 100 0.34 8.18 7.49
N PHE A 101 -0.28 8.83 6.51
CA PHE A 101 0.42 9.78 5.63
C PHE A 101 0.83 11.06 6.36
N ASN A 102 0.18 11.41 7.45
CA ASN A 102 0.51 12.62 8.20
C ASN A 102 1.78 12.43 9.03
N ASN A 103 1.98 11.25 9.59
CA ASN A 103 3.12 10.93 10.45
C ASN A 103 4.14 10.03 9.76
N ASN A 104 3.90 9.65 8.53
CA ASN A 104 4.78 8.83 7.70
C ASN A 104 5.19 7.53 8.39
N ARG A 105 4.21 6.78 8.86
CA ARG A 105 4.40 5.52 9.57
C ARG A 105 3.15 4.65 9.43
N PRO A 106 3.24 3.33 9.68
CA PRO A 106 2.04 2.50 9.73
C PRO A 106 1.13 2.94 10.88
N LYS A 107 -0.17 2.93 10.67
CA LYS A 107 -1.13 3.17 11.75
C LYS A 107 -1.05 2.07 12.80
N LEU A 108 -0.74 0.86 12.35
CA LEU A 108 -0.71 -0.33 13.19
C LEU A 108 0.26 -1.34 12.59
N CYS A 109 1.16 -1.87 13.38
CA CYS A 109 2.04 -2.94 12.93
C CYS A 109 1.54 -4.28 13.47
N LEU A 110 0.74 -4.99 12.67
CA LEU A 110 0.12 -6.24 13.05
C LEU A 110 1.15 -7.32 13.38
N SER A 111 2.25 -7.39 12.65
CA SER A 111 3.26 -8.41 12.88
C SER A 111 3.85 -8.29 14.29
N LYS A 112 4.14 -7.09 14.74
CA LYS A 112 4.65 -6.87 16.10
C LYS A 112 3.62 -7.22 17.17
N ILE A 113 2.37 -6.83 16.94
CA ILE A 113 1.30 -7.11 17.89
C ILE A 113 1.04 -8.60 18.01
N LEU A 114 0.93 -9.30 16.89
CA LEU A 114 0.59 -10.71 16.86
C LEU A 114 1.74 -11.62 17.29
N GLU A 115 2.98 -11.21 17.04
CA GLU A 115 4.16 -11.94 17.46
C GLU A 115 4.63 -11.59 18.87
N GLY A 116 3.99 -10.60 19.51
CA GLY A 116 4.33 -10.20 20.87
C GLY A 116 5.53 -9.27 21.00
N ASP A 117 5.99 -8.68 19.92
CA ASP A 117 7.12 -7.75 19.88
C ASP A 117 6.65 -6.30 20.06
N VAL A 118 5.89 -6.06 21.10
CA VAL A 118 5.28 -4.75 21.32
C VAL A 118 6.22 -3.81 22.08
#